data_cf9d7a3118a3b7d6c7457b22eec8cc97
#
_entry.id   cf9d7a3118a3b7d6c7457b22eec8cc97
#
_cell.length_a   1.000
_cell.length_b   1.000
_cell.length_c   1.000
_cell.angle_alpha   90.00
_cell.angle_beta   90.00
_cell.angle_gamma   90.00
#
_symmetry.space_group_name_H-M   'P 1'
#
loop_
_entity.id
_entity.type
_entity.pdbx_description
1 polymer ?
#
loop_
_entity_poly.entity_id
_entity_poly.type
_entity_poly.pdbx_seq_one_letter_code
_entity_poly.pdbx_strand_id
1 'polypeptide(L)'
;MPQGMEVRVLSRAQSSMSTDIDFHHYKGASLARSEKIERYVAETLLKTTLPDTERESSIIWELKHSAGCVQIGRILAQARNLDVEIAETACVLHDIYVIVEGKYADHAHQGAPLAKKILEENGEFSSDEIELIVSCVHDHSDKDVYSDNPYVELVKDADVFDCSLYKNAGNYYRIHKSSKVVADYEKRIKTVRSELGLADDPVFRD
;
A
#
# COMPACT_ATOMS: atom_id res chain seq x y z
N MET A 1 16.05 -72.19 -10.48
CA MET A 1 15.89 -70.96 -11.27
C MET A 1 14.66 -70.27 -10.77
N PRO A 2 14.78 -69.22 -9.95
CA PRO A 2 13.59 -68.46 -9.55
C PRO A 2 13.30 -67.39 -10.61
N GLN A 3 12.02 -67.33 -10.98
CA GLN A 3 11.50 -66.38 -11.94
C GLN A 3 11.51 -64.97 -11.36
N GLY A 4 12.01 -64.01 -12.14
CA GLY A 4 12.02 -62.60 -11.79
C GLY A 4 10.62 -62.03 -11.74
N MET A 5 10.34 -61.37 -10.65
CA MET A 5 9.12 -60.57 -10.41
C MET A 5 9.31 -59.20 -11.04
N GLU A 6 8.69 -58.95 -12.21
CA GLU A 6 8.61 -57.60 -12.79
C GLU A 6 7.73 -56.72 -11.91
N VAL A 7 8.41 -55.76 -11.26
CA VAL A 7 7.68 -54.68 -10.58
C VAL A 7 7.19 -53.67 -11.65
N ARG A 8 5.94 -53.74 -12.02
CA ARG A 8 5.27 -52.69 -12.81
C ARG A 8 5.16 -51.43 -11.93
N VAL A 9 6.04 -50.50 -12.18
CA VAL A 9 5.89 -49.13 -11.69
C VAL A 9 4.71 -48.52 -12.46
N LEU A 10 3.54 -48.50 -11.81
CA LEU A 10 2.42 -47.69 -12.26
C LEU A 10 2.84 -46.21 -12.14
N SER A 11 3.22 -45.63 -13.25
CA SER A 11 3.34 -44.19 -13.35
C SER A 11 1.95 -43.59 -13.15
N ARG A 12 1.69 -43.14 -11.93
CA ARG A 12 0.55 -42.31 -11.59
C ARG A 12 0.73 -41.04 -12.39
N ALA A 13 -0.05 -40.87 -13.46
CA ALA A 13 -0.19 -39.59 -14.12
C ALA A 13 -0.58 -38.57 -13.04
N GLN A 14 0.35 -37.76 -12.57
CA GLN A 14 0.05 -36.56 -11.82
C GLN A 14 -0.70 -35.67 -12.78
N SER A 15 -2.01 -35.65 -12.67
CA SER A 15 -2.83 -34.56 -13.12
C SER A 15 -2.14 -33.33 -12.54
N SER A 16 -1.60 -32.46 -13.38
CA SER A 16 -1.13 -31.15 -13.00
C SER A 16 -2.37 -30.37 -12.57
N MET A 17 -2.77 -30.50 -11.32
CA MET A 17 -3.54 -29.44 -10.69
C MET A 17 -2.67 -28.21 -10.82
N SER A 18 -3.15 -27.24 -11.59
CA SER A 18 -2.58 -25.91 -11.67
C SER A 18 -2.33 -25.45 -10.24
N THR A 19 -1.05 -25.22 -9.93
CA THR A 19 -0.62 -24.74 -8.60
C THR A 19 -0.73 -23.23 -8.59
N ASP A 20 -1.89 -22.69 -8.92
CA ASP A 20 -2.15 -21.26 -8.99
C ASP A 20 -2.33 -20.60 -7.60
N ILE A 21 -2.17 -21.34 -6.52
CA ILE A 21 -2.18 -20.82 -5.15
C ILE A 21 -0.73 -20.55 -4.74
N ASP A 22 -0.28 -19.35 -5.01
CA ASP A 22 1.11 -18.93 -4.82
C ASP A 22 1.19 -17.65 -3.95
N PHE A 23 0.93 -17.77 -2.66
CA PHE A 23 0.99 -16.61 -1.79
C PHE A 23 2.42 -16.17 -1.39
N HIS A 24 3.41 -17.07 -1.47
CA HIS A 24 4.80 -16.75 -1.10
C HIS A 24 5.59 -16.06 -2.20
N HIS A 25 5.34 -16.42 -3.44
CA HIS A 25 6.21 -16.05 -4.53
C HIS A 25 5.79 -14.75 -5.21
N TYR A 26 4.58 -14.29 -4.94
CA TYR A 26 4.03 -13.05 -5.51
C TYR A 26 4.18 -12.95 -7.03
N LYS A 27 4.00 -14.07 -7.72
CA LYS A 27 4.11 -14.24 -9.18
C LYS A 27 3.02 -15.16 -9.71
N GLY A 28 2.77 -15.07 -11.01
CA GLY A 28 1.74 -15.87 -11.65
C GLY A 28 0.44 -15.10 -11.86
N ALA A 29 -0.61 -15.84 -12.24
CA ALA A 29 -1.90 -15.27 -12.64
C ALA A 29 -2.92 -15.22 -11.50
N SER A 30 -2.60 -15.76 -10.33
CA SER A 30 -3.52 -15.88 -9.19
C SER A 30 -3.50 -14.69 -8.22
N LEU A 31 -2.72 -13.65 -8.52
CA LEU A 31 -2.69 -12.43 -7.72
C LEU A 31 -4.03 -11.70 -7.76
N ALA A 32 -4.48 -11.20 -6.61
CA ALA A 32 -5.59 -10.26 -6.53
C ALA A 32 -5.31 -8.97 -7.33
N ARG A 33 -6.34 -8.20 -7.66
CA ARG A 33 -6.19 -6.95 -8.40
C ARG A 33 -5.24 -5.98 -7.68
N SER A 34 -5.42 -5.81 -6.38
CA SER A 34 -4.56 -5.00 -5.53
C SER A 34 -3.11 -5.50 -5.54
N GLU A 35 -2.88 -6.81 -5.42
CA GLU A 35 -1.54 -7.40 -5.42
C GLU A 35 -0.78 -7.21 -6.74
N LYS A 36 -1.49 -7.13 -7.87
CA LYS A 36 -0.90 -6.79 -9.16
C LYS A 36 -0.38 -5.36 -9.18
N ILE A 37 -1.14 -4.43 -8.60
CA ILE A 37 -0.73 -3.02 -8.46
C ILE A 37 0.43 -2.89 -7.47
N GLU A 38 0.39 -3.59 -6.32
CA GLU A 38 1.50 -3.64 -5.38
C GLU A 38 2.80 -4.11 -6.05
N ARG A 39 2.71 -5.19 -6.83
CA ARG A 39 3.86 -5.68 -7.61
C ARG A 39 4.35 -4.65 -8.62
N TYR A 40 3.43 -3.99 -9.35
CA TYR A 40 3.78 -2.95 -10.29
C TYR A 40 4.56 -1.81 -9.63
N VAL A 41 4.09 -1.34 -8.48
CA VAL A 41 4.73 -0.27 -7.70
C VAL A 41 6.11 -0.69 -7.21
N ALA A 42 6.23 -1.89 -6.62
CA ALA A 42 7.50 -2.42 -6.16
C ALA A 42 8.51 -2.58 -7.32
N GLU A 43 8.07 -3.12 -8.46
CA GLU A 43 8.91 -3.25 -9.65
C GLU A 43 9.33 -1.90 -10.24
N THR A 44 8.46 -0.89 -10.18
CA THR A 44 8.78 0.48 -10.60
C THR A 44 9.91 1.06 -9.76
N LEU A 45 9.84 0.92 -8.44
CA LEU A 45 10.92 1.33 -7.53
C LEU A 45 12.22 0.58 -7.77
N LEU A 46 12.14 -0.74 -7.94
CA LEU A 46 13.33 -1.58 -8.16
C LEU A 46 14.00 -1.34 -9.53
N LYS A 47 13.25 -0.86 -10.50
CA LYS A 47 13.73 -0.57 -11.87
C LYS A 47 14.07 0.91 -12.08
N THR A 48 13.83 1.78 -11.09
CA THR A 48 14.13 3.21 -11.24
C THR A 48 15.60 3.44 -11.54
N THR A 49 15.87 4.37 -12.44
CA THR A 49 17.23 4.86 -12.74
C THR A 49 17.56 6.13 -11.97
N LEU A 50 16.59 6.71 -11.25
CA LEU A 50 16.76 7.89 -10.42
C LEU A 50 17.43 7.48 -9.10
N PRO A 51 18.69 7.85 -8.86
CA PRO A 51 19.41 7.42 -7.65
C PRO A 51 18.89 8.13 -6.40
N ASP A 52 19.10 7.55 -5.23
CA ASP A 52 18.70 8.11 -3.93
C ASP A 52 19.23 9.53 -3.70
N THR A 53 20.37 9.89 -4.29
CA THR A 53 20.97 11.25 -4.19
C THR A 53 20.16 12.33 -4.90
N GLU A 54 19.27 11.96 -5.80
CA GLU A 54 18.39 12.85 -6.56
C GLU A 54 16.94 12.78 -6.11
N ARG A 55 16.64 11.94 -5.11
CA ARG A 55 15.33 11.76 -4.50
C ARG A 55 15.25 12.49 -3.15
N GLU A 56 14.06 12.95 -2.78
CA GLU A 56 13.79 13.49 -1.45
C GLU A 56 13.66 12.41 -0.38
N SER A 57 13.34 11.17 -0.81
CA SER A 57 13.31 9.97 0.03
C SER A 57 14.08 8.83 -0.64
N SER A 58 14.58 7.88 0.16
CA SER A 58 15.29 6.72 -0.41
C SER A 58 14.31 5.69 -0.98
N ILE A 59 14.77 4.91 -1.97
CA ILE A 59 14.03 3.76 -2.51
C ILE A 59 13.63 2.79 -1.38
N ILE A 60 14.50 2.59 -0.41
CA ILE A 60 14.23 1.69 0.74
C ILE A 60 13.10 2.25 1.61
N TRP A 61 13.06 3.57 1.82
CA TRP A 61 11.95 4.19 2.54
C TRP A 61 10.63 3.97 1.81
N GLU A 62 10.57 4.28 0.52
CA GLU A 62 9.35 4.15 -0.28
C GLU A 62 8.83 2.70 -0.31
N LEU A 63 9.71 1.70 -0.45
CA LEU A 63 9.32 0.29 -0.38
C LEU A 63 8.72 -0.09 0.97
N LYS A 64 9.33 0.39 2.06
CA LYS A 64 8.85 0.09 3.42
C LYS A 64 7.54 0.80 3.73
N HIS A 65 7.45 2.08 3.39
CA HIS A 65 6.27 2.91 3.62
C HIS A 65 5.07 2.42 2.82
N SER A 66 5.23 2.19 1.52
CA SER A 66 4.16 1.64 0.69
C SER A 66 3.65 0.31 1.23
N ALA A 67 4.54 -0.63 1.58
CA ALA A 67 4.15 -1.92 2.15
C ALA A 67 3.46 -1.76 3.52
N GLY A 68 3.94 -0.83 4.37
CA GLY A 68 3.33 -0.50 5.66
C GLY A 68 1.91 0.03 5.48
N CYS A 69 1.73 1.02 4.61
CA CYS A 69 0.42 1.60 4.31
C CYS A 69 -0.58 0.57 3.79
N VAL A 70 -0.16 -0.34 2.89
CA VAL A 70 -1.01 -1.42 2.40
C VAL A 70 -1.50 -2.33 3.53
N GLN A 71 -0.59 -2.79 4.41
CA GLN A 71 -0.98 -3.68 5.51
C GLN A 71 -1.91 -3.00 6.51
N ILE A 72 -1.64 -1.74 6.84
CA ILE A 72 -2.50 -0.95 7.72
C ILE A 72 -3.84 -0.71 7.05
N GLY A 73 -3.85 -0.31 5.77
CA GLY A 73 -5.07 -0.10 4.98
C GLY A 73 -5.95 -1.34 4.92
N ARG A 74 -5.36 -2.53 4.73
CA ARG A 74 -6.07 -3.83 4.78
C ARG A 74 -6.77 -4.04 6.11
N ILE A 75 -6.05 -3.84 7.21
CA ILE A 75 -6.59 -4.03 8.56
C ILE A 75 -7.71 -3.02 8.85
N LEU A 76 -7.51 -1.75 8.51
CA LEU A 76 -8.51 -0.70 8.68
C LEU A 76 -9.74 -0.92 7.80
N ALA A 77 -9.58 -1.38 6.55
CA ALA A 77 -10.70 -1.70 5.67
C ALA A 77 -11.56 -2.81 6.26
N GLN A 78 -10.96 -3.86 6.79
CA GLN A 78 -11.69 -4.93 7.48
C GLN A 78 -12.42 -4.42 8.73
N ALA A 79 -11.76 -3.61 9.55
CA ALA A 79 -12.34 -3.04 10.77
C ALA A 79 -13.51 -2.10 10.46
N ARG A 80 -13.42 -1.35 9.36
CA ARG A 80 -14.41 -0.37 8.90
C ARG A 80 -15.46 -0.94 7.94
N ASN A 81 -15.40 -2.25 7.63
CA ASN A 81 -16.28 -2.94 6.67
C ASN A 81 -16.26 -2.28 5.28
N LEU A 82 -15.07 -1.93 4.79
CA LEU A 82 -14.81 -1.40 3.46
C LEU A 82 -14.23 -2.48 2.55
N ASP A 83 -14.28 -2.27 1.23
CA ASP A 83 -13.63 -3.17 0.27
C ASP A 83 -12.11 -3.13 0.44
N VAL A 84 -11.54 -4.30 0.71
CA VAL A 84 -10.12 -4.46 1.03
C VAL A 84 -9.25 -4.19 -0.20
N GLU A 85 -9.62 -4.68 -1.38
CA GLU A 85 -8.83 -4.48 -2.60
C GLU A 85 -8.76 -3.00 -3.02
N ILE A 86 -9.87 -2.27 -2.86
CA ILE A 86 -9.91 -0.83 -3.11
C ILE A 86 -8.99 -0.09 -2.13
N ALA A 87 -9.08 -0.41 -0.84
CA ALA A 87 -8.26 0.22 0.19
C ALA A 87 -6.75 -0.05 -0.02
N GLU A 88 -6.36 -1.29 -0.30
CA GLU A 88 -4.98 -1.68 -0.61
C GLU A 88 -4.44 -0.95 -1.83
N THR A 89 -5.24 -0.92 -2.91
CA THR A 89 -4.87 -0.25 -4.15
C THR A 89 -4.69 1.25 -3.95
N ALA A 90 -5.58 1.89 -3.20
CA ALA A 90 -5.44 3.30 -2.87
C ALA A 90 -4.20 3.57 -2.00
N CYS A 91 -3.94 2.70 -1.01
CA CYS A 91 -2.78 2.80 -0.14
C CYS A 91 -1.46 2.60 -0.88
N VAL A 92 -1.37 1.67 -1.83
CA VAL A 92 -0.11 1.46 -2.56
C VAL A 92 0.17 2.57 -3.58
N LEU A 93 -0.87 3.22 -4.08
CA LEU A 93 -0.75 4.28 -5.09
C LEU A 93 -0.67 5.69 -4.49
N HIS A 94 -0.89 5.89 -3.18
CA HIS A 94 -0.99 7.22 -2.60
C HIS A 94 0.23 8.10 -2.91
N ASP A 95 1.43 7.54 -2.83
CA ASP A 95 2.70 8.23 -3.09
C ASP A 95 3.30 7.92 -4.48
N ILE A 96 2.48 7.50 -5.45
CA ILE A 96 2.98 7.07 -6.78
C ILE A 96 3.84 8.14 -7.48
N TYR A 97 3.57 9.42 -7.26
CA TYR A 97 4.40 10.50 -7.80
C TYR A 97 5.80 10.53 -7.16
N VAL A 98 5.88 10.33 -5.85
CA VAL A 98 7.17 10.23 -5.14
C VAL A 98 7.95 8.99 -5.62
N ILE A 99 7.24 7.89 -5.85
CA ILE A 99 7.81 6.65 -6.38
C ILE A 99 8.46 6.88 -7.74
N VAL A 100 7.79 7.58 -8.64
CA VAL A 100 8.25 7.81 -10.02
C VAL A 100 9.27 8.95 -10.09
N GLU A 101 8.94 10.11 -9.51
CA GLU A 101 9.69 11.37 -9.68
C GLU A 101 10.63 11.70 -8.51
N GLY A 102 10.52 10.99 -7.39
CA GLY A 102 11.36 11.20 -6.21
C GLY A 102 11.11 12.51 -5.47
N LYS A 103 9.96 13.16 -5.63
CA LYS A 103 9.66 14.50 -5.09
C LYS A 103 8.33 14.53 -4.35
N TYR A 104 8.31 15.26 -3.21
CA TYR A 104 7.11 15.44 -2.40
C TYR A 104 6.29 16.69 -2.76
N ALA A 105 6.86 17.63 -3.51
CA ALA A 105 6.14 18.84 -3.88
C ALA A 105 4.88 18.50 -4.67
N ASP A 106 3.69 18.83 -4.13
CA ASP A 106 2.38 18.62 -4.74
C ASP A 106 2.11 17.15 -5.16
N HIS A 107 2.76 16.19 -4.47
CA HIS A 107 2.80 14.77 -4.88
C HIS A 107 1.42 14.11 -4.97
N ALA A 108 0.48 14.48 -4.12
CA ALA A 108 -0.87 13.93 -4.12
C ALA A 108 -1.62 14.31 -5.40
N HIS A 109 -1.65 15.61 -5.74
CA HIS A 109 -2.31 16.10 -6.95
C HIS A 109 -1.61 15.61 -8.23
N GLN A 110 -0.28 15.58 -8.25
CA GLN A 110 0.49 15.05 -9.39
C GLN A 110 0.40 13.52 -9.49
N GLY A 111 0.19 12.84 -8.37
CA GLY A 111 0.03 11.39 -8.31
C GLY A 111 -1.32 10.90 -8.85
N ALA A 112 -2.38 11.67 -8.66
CA ALA A 112 -3.73 11.29 -9.08
C ALA A 112 -3.84 10.92 -10.58
N PRO A 113 -3.34 11.72 -11.54
CA PRO A 113 -3.37 11.33 -12.96
C PRO A 113 -2.47 10.13 -13.28
N LEU A 114 -1.37 9.92 -12.56
CA LEU A 114 -0.52 8.73 -12.71
C LEU A 114 -1.24 7.48 -12.22
N ALA A 115 -1.89 7.55 -11.06
CA ALA A 115 -2.70 6.46 -10.52
C ALA A 115 -3.83 6.08 -11.50
N LYS A 116 -4.54 7.07 -12.04
CA LYS A 116 -5.58 6.84 -13.04
C LYS A 116 -5.06 6.06 -14.25
N LYS A 117 -3.97 6.51 -14.82
CA LYS A 117 -3.33 5.85 -15.98
C LYS A 117 -2.96 4.41 -15.68
N ILE A 118 -2.32 4.15 -14.52
CA ILE A 118 -1.92 2.81 -14.11
C ILE A 118 -3.13 1.88 -13.99
N LEU A 119 -4.23 2.36 -13.39
CA LEU A 119 -5.45 1.58 -13.21
C LEU A 119 -6.17 1.29 -14.53
N GLU A 120 -6.24 2.27 -15.43
CA GLU A 120 -6.82 2.11 -16.76
C GLU A 120 -6.01 1.11 -17.62
N GLU A 121 -4.67 1.17 -17.58
CA GLU A 121 -3.78 0.25 -18.29
C GLU A 121 -3.84 -1.17 -17.73
N ASN A 122 -4.11 -1.34 -16.44
CA ASN A 122 -4.27 -2.65 -15.83
C ASN A 122 -5.62 -3.31 -16.19
N GLY A 123 -6.68 -2.52 -16.44
CA GLY A 123 -7.95 -2.98 -16.98
C GLY A 123 -8.80 -3.86 -16.03
N GLU A 124 -8.49 -3.92 -14.73
CA GLU A 124 -9.17 -4.80 -13.77
C GLU A 124 -10.11 -4.06 -12.81
N PHE A 125 -10.16 -2.74 -12.91
CA PHE A 125 -11.02 -1.88 -12.09
C PHE A 125 -12.09 -1.21 -12.96
N SER A 126 -13.30 -1.08 -12.42
CA SER A 126 -14.36 -0.30 -13.06
C SER A 126 -14.05 1.20 -13.02
N SER A 127 -14.73 1.97 -13.86
CA SER A 127 -14.56 3.43 -13.87
C SER A 127 -14.85 4.07 -12.51
N ASP A 128 -15.87 3.60 -11.82
CA ASP A 128 -16.25 4.13 -10.50
C ASP A 128 -15.18 3.80 -9.44
N GLU A 129 -14.61 2.58 -9.47
CA GLU A 129 -13.49 2.19 -8.59
C GLU A 129 -12.24 3.01 -8.89
N ILE A 130 -11.93 3.25 -10.16
CA ILE A 130 -10.80 4.10 -10.56
C ILE A 130 -10.98 5.52 -10.04
N GLU A 131 -12.14 6.13 -10.22
CA GLU A 131 -12.42 7.47 -9.71
C GLU A 131 -12.31 7.54 -8.18
N LEU A 132 -12.80 6.53 -7.49
CA LEU A 132 -12.69 6.41 -6.04
C LEU A 132 -11.23 6.33 -5.58
N ILE A 133 -10.43 5.44 -6.16
CA ILE A 133 -9.01 5.28 -5.83
C ILE A 133 -8.24 6.58 -6.14
N VAL A 134 -8.49 7.18 -7.29
CA VAL A 134 -7.86 8.45 -7.70
C VAL A 134 -8.18 9.58 -6.72
N SER A 135 -9.42 9.66 -6.22
CA SER A 135 -9.76 10.64 -5.18
C SER A 135 -8.99 10.43 -3.89
N CYS A 136 -8.77 9.18 -3.50
CA CYS A 136 -7.93 8.85 -2.33
C CYS A 136 -6.49 9.33 -2.53
N VAL A 137 -5.90 9.08 -3.70
CA VAL A 137 -4.55 9.54 -4.03
C VAL A 137 -4.48 11.07 -4.03
N HIS A 138 -5.46 11.75 -4.64
CA HIS A 138 -5.51 13.20 -4.73
C HIS A 138 -5.55 13.89 -3.37
N ASP A 139 -6.37 13.37 -2.44
CA ASP A 139 -6.67 14.05 -1.17
C ASP A 139 -5.83 13.55 0.02
N HIS A 140 -5.00 12.50 -0.16
CA HIS A 140 -4.36 11.84 0.99
C HIS A 140 -3.43 12.76 1.80
N SER A 141 -2.79 13.73 1.17
CA SER A 141 -1.82 14.62 1.86
C SER A 141 -2.48 15.65 2.77
N ASP A 142 -3.77 15.97 2.55
CA ASP A 142 -4.52 16.98 3.29
C ASP A 142 -5.12 16.41 4.57
N LYS A 143 -4.27 16.03 5.53
CA LYS A 143 -4.69 15.30 6.73
C LYS A 143 -5.46 16.12 7.77
N ASP A 144 -5.41 17.44 7.67
CA ASP A 144 -6.20 18.38 8.48
C ASP A 144 -7.55 18.76 7.83
N VAL A 145 -7.82 18.25 6.61
CA VAL A 145 -9.11 18.33 5.93
C VAL A 145 -9.82 16.98 6.05
N TYR A 146 -11.02 16.95 6.58
CA TYR A 146 -11.80 15.72 6.72
C TYR A 146 -12.79 15.57 5.57
N SER A 147 -12.95 14.34 5.08
CA SER A 147 -13.83 13.98 3.97
C SER A 147 -14.95 13.05 4.43
N ASP A 148 -16.13 13.14 3.80
CA ASP A 148 -17.19 12.16 3.98
C ASP A 148 -16.91 10.82 3.25
N ASN A 149 -15.87 10.76 2.42
CA ASN A 149 -15.46 9.55 1.75
C ASN A 149 -14.60 8.67 2.67
N PRO A 150 -15.09 7.50 3.10
CA PRO A 150 -14.40 6.67 4.08
C PRO A 150 -13.07 6.10 3.57
N TYR A 151 -12.90 5.93 2.25
CA TYR A 151 -11.63 5.47 1.68
C TYR A 151 -10.56 6.56 1.69
N VAL A 152 -10.94 7.81 1.42
CA VAL A 152 -10.03 8.96 1.54
C VAL A 152 -9.50 9.07 2.98
N GLU A 153 -10.41 8.99 3.95
CA GLU A 153 -10.04 9.03 5.37
C GLU A 153 -9.18 7.82 5.77
N LEU A 154 -9.49 6.62 5.24
CA LEU A 154 -8.69 5.43 5.50
C LEU A 154 -7.25 5.59 5.00
N VAL A 155 -7.04 6.10 3.79
CA VAL A 155 -5.68 6.29 3.23
C VAL A 155 -4.91 7.34 4.03
N LYS A 156 -5.54 8.46 4.42
CA LYS A 156 -4.93 9.46 5.30
C LYS A 156 -4.50 8.87 6.64
N ASP A 157 -5.35 8.03 7.21
CA ASP A 157 -5.12 7.38 8.50
C ASP A 157 -4.01 6.33 8.41
N ALA A 158 -4.01 5.50 7.35
CA ALA A 158 -2.99 4.49 7.12
C ALA A 158 -1.59 5.10 6.96
N ASP A 159 -1.49 6.14 6.14
CA ASP A 159 -0.25 6.86 5.87
C ASP A 159 0.33 7.50 7.15
N VAL A 160 -0.45 8.32 7.84
CA VAL A 160 0.06 8.99 9.05
C VAL A 160 0.35 7.99 10.18
N PHE A 161 -0.40 6.89 10.25
CA PHE A 161 -0.16 5.86 11.25
C PHE A 161 1.11 5.08 10.94
N ASP A 162 1.34 4.66 9.69
CA ASP A 162 2.61 4.03 9.29
C ASP A 162 3.79 4.93 9.62
N CYS A 163 3.73 6.19 9.21
CA CYS A 163 4.76 7.18 9.52
C CYS A 163 5.04 7.31 11.03
N SER A 164 4.01 7.22 11.88
CA SER A 164 4.15 7.35 13.34
C SER A 164 4.99 6.26 13.98
N LEU A 165 5.13 5.10 13.33
CA LEU A 165 5.87 3.94 13.80
C LEU A 165 7.39 4.07 13.59
N TYR A 166 7.83 5.07 12.83
CA TYR A 166 9.26 5.29 12.58
C TYR A 166 9.87 6.26 13.59
N LYS A 167 11.14 5.99 13.93
CA LYS A 167 11.88 6.81 14.88
C LYS A 167 11.99 8.26 14.40
N ASN A 168 11.77 9.20 15.31
CA ASN A 168 11.81 10.65 15.09
C ASN A 168 10.68 11.24 14.21
N ALA A 169 9.63 10.49 13.86
CA ALA A 169 8.53 11.01 13.06
C ALA A 169 7.84 12.22 13.73
N GLY A 170 7.59 12.16 15.03
CA GLY A 170 6.99 13.27 15.77
C GLY A 170 7.85 14.54 15.75
N ASN A 171 9.17 14.40 15.90
CA ASN A 171 10.08 15.55 15.82
C ASN A 171 10.10 16.15 14.41
N TYR A 172 10.13 15.31 13.38
CA TYR A 172 10.06 15.76 12.00
C TYR A 172 8.80 16.59 11.74
N TYR A 173 7.62 16.09 12.13
CA TYR A 173 6.38 16.82 11.90
C TYR A 173 6.31 18.13 12.69
N ARG A 174 6.77 18.18 13.94
CA ARG A 174 6.81 19.41 14.75
C ARG A 174 7.73 20.48 14.15
N ILE A 175 8.76 20.10 13.40
CA ILE A 175 9.66 21.03 12.71
C ILE A 175 9.06 21.54 11.40
N HIS A 176 8.39 20.66 10.64
CA HIS A 176 7.99 20.92 9.26
C HIS A 176 6.52 21.29 9.07
N LYS A 177 5.67 21.11 10.09
CA LYS A 177 4.23 21.37 10.03
C LYS A 177 3.81 22.36 11.11
N SER A 178 2.70 23.07 10.89
CA SER A 178 2.11 23.89 11.94
C SER A 178 1.61 23.04 13.10
N SER A 179 1.52 23.64 14.31
CA SER A 179 1.01 22.94 15.50
C SER A 179 -0.42 22.43 15.31
N LYS A 180 -1.26 23.13 14.54
CA LYS A 180 -2.61 22.67 14.19
C LYS A 180 -2.57 21.38 13.39
N VAL A 181 -1.77 21.33 12.32
CA VAL A 181 -1.63 20.14 11.47
C VAL A 181 -1.07 18.95 12.26
N VAL A 182 -0.08 19.18 13.14
CA VAL A 182 0.45 18.14 14.03
C VAL A 182 -0.63 17.58 14.95
N ALA A 183 -1.49 18.45 15.51
CA ALA A 183 -2.59 18.02 16.37
C ALA A 183 -3.63 17.14 15.60
N ASP A 184 -3.90 17.45 14.32
CA ASP A 184 -4.75 16.62 13.47
C ASP A 184 -4.09 15.27 13.18
N TYR A 185 -2.78 15.22 12.93
CA TYR A 185 -2.02 13.97 12.78
C TYR A 185 -2.10 13.11 14.05
N GLU A 186 -1.84 13.70 15.22
CA GLU A 186 -1.94 13.01 16.51
C GLU A 186 -3.35 12.47 16.77
N LYS A 187 -4.39 13.23 16.40
CA LYS A 187 -5.78 12.78 16.51
C LYS A 187 -6.04 11.56 15.61
N ARG A 188 -5.62 11.58 14.36
CA ARG A 188 -5.76 10.43 13.43
C ARG A 188 -5.03 9.20 13.96
N ILE A 189 -3.79 9.35 14.40
CA ILE A 189 -3.01 8.25 14.97
C ILE A 189 -3.72 7.64 16.19
N LYS A 190 -4.23 8.46 17.11
CA LYS A 190 -4.98 7.98 18.27
C LYS A 190 -6.26 7.26 17.89
N THR A 191 -6.98 7.76 16.88
CA THR A 191 -8.17 7.08 16.35
C THR A 191 -7.82 5.69 15.84
N VAL A 192 -6.78 5.57 15.00
CA VAL A 192 -6.32 4.26 14.49
C VAL A 192 -5.87 3.35 15.64
N ARG A 193 -5.12 3.88 16.61
CA ARG A 193 -4.70 3.09 17.79
C ARG A 193 -5.89 2.54 18.56
N SER A 194 -6.91 3.37 18.78
CA SER A 194 -8.15 2.96 19.46
C SER A 194 -8.89 1.88 18.66
N GLU A 195 -9.05 2.03 17.35
CA GLU A 195 -9.69 1.03 16.48
C GLU A 195 -8.95 -0.32 16.51
N LEU A 196 -7.62 -0.29 16.62
CA LEU A 196 -6.78 -1.48 16.69
C LEU A 196 -6.60 -2.04 18.12
N GLY A 197 -7.25 -1.46 19.12
CA GLY A 197 -7.12 -1.88 20.53
C GLY A 197 -5.73 -1.62 21.13
N LEU A 198 -4.98 -0.67 20.58
CA LEU A 198 -3.67 -0.26 21.08
C LEU A 198 -3.81 0.87 22.12
N ALA A 199 -2.83 0.99 23.01
CA ALA A 199 -2.76 2.13 23.93
C ALA A 199 -2.62 3.46 23.16
N ASP A 200 -3.21 4.54 23.70
CA ASP A 200 -3.18 5.86 23.06
C ASP A 200 -1.73 6.41 22.92
N ASP A 201 -0.88 6.11 23.87
CA ASP A 201 0.51 6.53 23.88
C ASP A 201 1.49 5.34 23.77
N PRO A 202 2.69 5.55 23.21
CA PRO A 202 3.12 6.79 22.55
C PRO A 202 2.45 6.99 21.20
N VAL A 203 2.08 8.25 20.89
CA VAL A 203 1.49 8.60 19.58
C VAL A 203 2.54 8.44 18.47
N PHE A 204 3.74 8.92 18.71
CA PHE A 204 4.89 8.76 17.84
C PHE A 204 5.97 7.92 18.51
N ARG A 205 6.71 7.19 17.70
CA ARG A 205 7.92 6.51 18.15
C ARG A 205 9.06 7.51 18.25
N ASP A 206 9.53 7.75 19.46
CA ASP A 206 10.70 8.57 19.76
C ASP A 206 12.02 7.79 19.70
#